data_ef92c54c4b7b6d628d64a8ec0efea8cf
#
_entry.id   ef92c54c4b7b6d628d64a8ec0efea8cf
#
_cell.length_a   1.000
_cell.length_b   1.000
_cell.length_c   1.000
_cell.angle_alpha   90.00
_cell.angle_beta   90.00
_cell.angle_gamma   90.00
#
_symmetry.space_group_name_H-M   'P 1'
#
loop_
_entity.id
_entity.type
_entity.pdbx_description
1 polymer ?
#
loop_
_entity_poly.entity_id
_entity_poly.type
_entity_poly.pdbx_seq_one_letter_code
_entity_poly.pdbx_strand_id
1 'polypeptide(L)'
;MTELLGRDEFRAALENAIKGREAKNASFSKAWAEGKLEKHHFARWAENHYHYVGPFADYLANIYANTPDEFTNAKDFTLQNMYEEELADIRHTDLLIKFGEACGTTRERIEDPANMNAITRGLQAWCYAVSQREHFVVATAALVVGLESQVPSIYTKQIVPLREVYGFTEDEIEFFDLHITS
;
A
#
# COMPACT_ATOMS: atom_id res chain seq x y z
N MET A 1 -4.27 -21.41 -29.85
CA MET A 1 -3.52 -21.40 -28.58
C MET A 1 -2.94 -20.01 -28.43
N THR A 2 -3.26 -19.29 -27.37
CA THR A 2 -2.65 -17.99 -27.10
C THR A 2 -1.19 -18.26 -26.71
N GLU A 3 -0.25 -17.65 -27.42
CA GLU A 3 1.16 -17.76 -27.09
C GLU A 3 1.40 -17.16 -25.70
N LEU A 4 2.13 -17.88 -24.84
CA LEU A 4 2.46 -17.38 -23.50
C LEU A 4 3.50 -16.28 -23.62
N LEU A 5 3.26 -15.15 -22.95
CA LEU A 5 4.20 -14.04 -22.89
C LEU A 5 5.46 -14.45 -22.10
N GLY A 6 6.62 -13.94 -22.52
CA GLY A 6 7.82 -13.99 -21.72
C GLY A 6 7.66 -13.17 -20.43
N ARG A 7 8.55 -13.38 -19.44
CA ARG A 7 8.48 -12.71 -18.13
C ARG A 7 8.36 -11.19 -18.24
N ASP A 8 9.23 -10.56 -19.02
CA ASP A 8 9.30 -9.11 -19.14
C ASP A 8 8.09 -8.54 -19.91
N GLU A 9 7.64 -9.27 -20.94
CA GLU A 9 6.43 -8.94 -21.69
C GLU A 9 5.17 -9.03 -20.81
N PHE A 10 5.09 -10.07 -19.96
CA PHE A 10 3.99 -10.24 -19.02
C PHE A 10 3.97 -9.11 -17.99
N ARG A 11 5.13 -8.76 -17.41
CA ARG A 11 5.24 -7.62 -16.49
C ARG A 11 4.82 -6.32 -17.16
N ALA A 12 5.31 -6.03 -18.34
CA ALA A 12 4.92 -4.85 -19.12
C ALA A 12 3.42 -4.83 -19.43
N ALA A 13 2.79 -5.98 -19.68
CA ALA A 13 1.36 -6.09 -19.90
C ALA A 13 0.57 -5.73 -18.62
N LEU A 14 1.00 -6.19 -17.44
CA LEU A 14 0.38 -5.82 -16.16
C LEU A 14 0.50 -4.31 -15.88
N GLU A 15 1.68 -3.73 -16.05
CA GLU A 15 1.90 -2.29 -15.88
C GLU A 15 1.06 -1.46 -16.88
N ASN A 16 0.95 -1.90 -18.12
CA ASN A 16 0.11 -1.26 -19.12
C ASN A 16 -1.40 -1.36 -18.79
N ALA A 17 -1.84 -2.42 -18.12
CA ALA A 17 -3.25 -2.58 -17.74
C ALA A 17 -3.73 -1.54 -16.74
N ILE A 18 -2.83 -1.00 -15.90
CA ILE A 18 -3.14 0.06 -14.92
C ILE A 18 -2.83 1.46 -15.45
N LYS A 19 -2.20 1.58 -16.61
CA LYS A 19 -1.77 2.87 -17.17
C LYS A 19 -2.93 3.85 -17.32
N GLY A 20 -2.73 5.05 -16.79
CA GLY A 20 -3.75 6.10 -16.76
C GLY A 20 -4.76 5.98 -15.60
N ARG A 21 -4.71 4.89 -14.84
CA ARG A 21 -5.53 4.66 -13.65
C ARG A 21 -4.71 4.67 -12.36
N GLU A 22 -3.41 4.92 -12.46
CA GLU A 22 -2.49 4.91 -11.33
C GLU A 22 -2.91 5.95 -10.28
N ALA A 23 -2.77 5.61 -9.01
CA ALA A 23 -3.15 6.46 -7.89
C ALA A 23 -2.42 7.82 -7.88
N LYS A 24 -1.20 7.88 -8.42
CA LYS A 24 -0.44 9.15 -8.61
C LYS A 24 -1.17 10.18 -9.49
N ASN A 25 -2.11 9.73 -10.33
CA ASN A 25 -2.91 10.58 -11.22
C ASN A 25 -4.21 11.09 -10.57
N ALA A 26 -4.58 10.58 -9.41
CA ALA A 26 -5.73 11.05 -8.65
C ALA A 26 -5.55 12.50 -8.21
N SER A 27 -6.65 13.26 -8.12
CA SER A 27 -6.64 14.66 -7.72
C SER A 27 -6.02 14.89 -6.35
N PHE A 28 -6.28 14.00 -5.40
CA PHE A 28 -5.70 14.04 -4.06
C PHE A 28 -4.18 13.89 -4.10
N SER A 29 -3.65 12.89 -4.81
CA SER A 29 -2.20 12.66 -4.95
C SER A 29 -1.50 13.83 -5.64
N LYS A 30 -2.14 14.46 -6.64
CA LYS A 30 -1.63 15.67 -7.28
C LYS A 30 -1.60 16.87 -6.33
N ALA A 31 -2.69 17.11 -5.61
CA ALA A 31 -2.76 18.20 -4.63
C ALA A 31 -1.72 18.02 -3.51
N TRP A 32 -1.47 16.78 -3.10
CA TRP A 32 -0.42 16.45 -2.14
C TRP A 32 0.97 16.79 -2.69
N ALA A 33 1.33 16.26 -3.85
CA ALA A 33 2.63 16.51 -4.48
C ALA A 33 2.89 18.00 -4.80
N GLU A 34 1.82 18.79 -4.97
CA GLU A 34 1.87 20.24 -5.22
C GLU A 34 1.84 21.07 -3.92
N GLY A 35 1.84 20.44 -2.75
CA GLY A 35 1.81 21.15 -1.45
C GLY A 35 0.51 21.93 -1.20
N LYS A 36 -0.62 21.49 -1.77
CA LYS A 36 -1.91 22.18 -1.69
C LYS A 36 -2.86 21.65 -0.61
N LEU A 37 -2.45 20.63 0.13
CA LEU A 37 -3.23 20.05 1.21
C LEU A 37 -2.93 20.75 2.53
N GLU A 38 -3.77 20.49 3.53
CA GLU A 38 -3.58 20.90 4.91
C GLU A 38 -3.40 19.68 5.82
N LYS A 39 -2.84 19.85 7.01
CA LYS A 39 -2.55 18.74 7.95
C LYS A 39 -3.77 17.86 8.24
N HIS A 40 -4.96 18.42 8.34
CA HIS A 40 -6.18 17.65 8.59
C HIS A 40 -6.55 16.69 7.43
N HIS A 41 -6.14 16.99 6.20
CA HIS A 41 -6.32 16.07 5.06
C HIS A 41 -5.43 14.84 5.22
N PHE A 42 -4.20 15.01 5.73
CA PHE A 42 -3.29 13.90 6.01
C PHE A 42 -3.76 13.06 7.20
N ALA A 43 -4.27 13.71 8.26
CA ALA A 43 -4.90 13.01 9.37
C ALA A 43 -6.04 12.10 8.87
N ARG A 44 -6.93 12.65 8.03
CA ARG A 44 -8.03 11.89 7.44
C ARG A 44 -7.56 10.81 6.48
N TRP A 45 -6.47 11.05 5.75
CA TRP A 45 -5.85 10.03 4.89
C TRP A 45 -5.31 8.89 5.75
N ALA A 46 -4.57 9.16 6.83
CA ALA A 46 -4.03 8.14 7.72
C ALA A 46 -5.15 7.29 8.36
N GLU A 47 -6.24 7.91 8.84
CA GLU A 47 -7.43 7.24 9.38
C GLU A 47 -8.09 6.28 8.38
N ASN A 48 -7.90 6.49 7.08
CA ASN A 48 -8.43 5.61 6.03
C ASN A 48 -7.39 4.65 5.50
N HIS A 49 -6.17 5.12 5.26
CA HIS A 49 -5.09 4.31 4.69
C HIS A 49 -4.73 3.14 5.59
N TYR A 50 -4.74 3.35 6.91
CA TYR A 50 -4.52 2.29 7.90
C TYR A 50 -5.41 1.06 7.68
N HIS A 51 -6.68 1.24 7.38
CA HIS A 51 -7.60 0.12 7.19
C HIS A 51 -7.39 -0.64 5.87
N TYR A 52 -6.64 -0.06 4.94
CA TYR A 52 -6.19 -0.76 3.74
C TYR A 52 -4.87 -1.50 3.99
N VAL A 53 -3.87 -0.83 4.55
CA VAL A 53 -2.53 -1.42 4.73
C VAL A 53 -2.42 -2.26 6.01
N GLY A 54 -3.20 -1.96 7.04
CA GLY A 54 -3.16 -2.70 8.31
C GLY A 54 -3.35 -4.21 8.15
N PRO A 55 -4.35 -4.66 7.37
CA PRO A 55 -4.52 -6.08 7.10
C PRO A 55 -3.65 -6.62 5.94
N PHE A 56 -2.60 -5.92 5.50
CA PHE A 56 -1.83 -6.35 4.33
C PHE A 56 -1.17 -7.71 4.53
N ALA A 57 -0.64 -7.96 5.72
CA ALA A 57 -0.11 -9.27 6.09
C ALA A 57 -1.18 -10.39 6.02
N ASP A 58 -2.44 -10.10 6.36
CA ASP A 58 -3.54 -11.08 6.21
C ASP A 58 -3.80 -11.41 4.74
N TYR A 59 -3.72 -10.42 3.84
CA TYR A 59 -3.87 -10.68 2.40
C TYR A 59 -2.73 -11.57 1.89
N LEU A 60 -1.50 -11.30 2.30
CA LEU A 60 -0.34 -12.12 1.97
C LEU A 60 -0.46 -13.53 2.56
N ALA A 61 -0.94 -13.67 3.79
CA ALA A 61 -1.17 -14.97 4.42
C ALA A 61 -2.20 -15.81 3.64
N ASN A 62 -3.27 -15.19 3.13
CA ASN A 62 -4.23 -15.85 2.26
C ASN A 62 -3.58 -16.31 0.94
N ILE A 63 -2.76 -15.45 0.32
CA ILE A 63 -2.01 -15.81 -0.90
C ILE A 63 -1.06 -16.97 -0.62
N TYR A 64 -0.30 -16.91 0.47
CA TYR A 64 0.60 -17.98 0.91
C TYR A 64 -0.13 -19.31 1.07
N ALA A 65 -1.27 -19.30 1.78
CA ALA A 65 -2.07 -20.49 2.02
C ALA A 65 -2.66 -21.09 0.73
N ASN A 66 -2.97 -20.26 -0.27
CA ASN A 66 -3.51 -20.66 -1.56
C ASN A 66 -2.42 -21.01 -2.59
N THR A 67 -1.13 -20.79 -2.26
CA THR A 67 -0.01 -21.13 -3.15
C THR A 67 0.34 -22.60 -2.99
N PRO A 68 0.29 -23.41 -4.07
CA PRO A 68 0.68 -24.82 -4.01
C PRO A 68 2.15 -25.01 -3.58
N ASP A 69 2.44 -26.13 -2.91
CA ASP A 69 3.76 -26.36 -2.29
C ASP A 69 4.91 -26.43 -3.27
N GLU A 70 4.65 -26.80 -4.53
CA GLU A 70 5.67 -26.82 -5.60
C GLU A 70 6.17 -25.43 -6.00
N PHE A 71 5.44 -24.34 -5.66
CA PHE A 71 5.86 -22.96 -5.92
C PHE A 71 6.60 -22.34 -4.72
N THR A 72 7.67 -22.98 -4.27
CA THR A 72 8.45 -22.59 -3.10
C THR A 72 8.92 -21.13 -3.15
N ASN A 73 9.45 -20.69 -4.32
CA ASN A 73 9.90 -19.30 -4.47
C ASN A 73 8.77 -18.27 -4.28
N ALA A 74 7.52 -18.60 -4.68
CA ALA A 74 6.39 -17.71 -4.45
C ALA A 74 5.98 -17.68 -2.97
N LYS A 75 6.06 -18.82 -2.29
CA LYS A 75 5.85 -18.90 -0.84
C LYS A 75 6.91 -18.12 -0.06
N ASP A 76 8.18 -18.29 -0.42
CA ASP A 76 9.30 -17.59 0.23
C ASP A 76 9.18 -16.08 0.06
N PHE A 77 8.85 -15.62 -1.16
CA PHE A 77 8.59 -14.21 -1.44
C PHE A 77 7.45 -13.65 -0.57
N THR A 78 6.32 -14.37 -0.50
CA THR A 78 5.16 -13.93 0.28
C THR A 78 5.48 -13.89 1.78
N LEU A 79 6.19 -14.90 2.28
CA LEU A 79 6.61 -14.97 3.69
C LEU A 79 7.60 -13.85 4.05
N GLN A 80 8.54 -13.54 3.15
CA GLN A 80 9.48 -12.45 3.35
C GLN A 80 8.76 -11.10 3.45
N ASN A 81 7.78 -10.84 2.56
CA ASN A 81 6.98 -9.62 2.63
C ASN A 81 6.18 -9.52 3.94
N MET A 82 5.56 -10.62 4.38
CA MET A 82 4.86 -10.64 5.68
C MET A 82 5.80 -10.32 6.84
N TYR A 83 7.03 -10.84 6.81
CA TYR A 83 8.02 -10.54 7.83
C TYR A 83 8.40 -9.05 7.81
N GLU A 84 8.58 -8.45 6.65
CA GLU A 84 8.92 -7.04 6.49
C GLU A 84 7.80 -6.13 7.01
N GLU A 85 6.53 -6.47 6.74
CA GLU A 85 5.37 -5.70 7.21
C GLU A 85 5.20 -5.75 8.73
N GLU A 86 5.43 -6.92 9.37
CA GLU A 86 4.99 -7.19 10.74
C GLU A 86 6.10 -7.32 11.76
N LEU A 87 7.29 -7.77 11.37
CA LEU A 87 8.33 -8.22 12.30
C LEU A 87 9.70 -7.61 12.07
N ALA A 88 9.91 -6.84 10.99
CA ALA A 88 11.13 -6.05 10.82
C ALA A 88 11.26 -5.01 11.95
N ASP A 89 12.29 -4.21 11.96
CA ASP A 89 12.66 -3.33 13.09
C ASP A 89 11.48 -2.55 13.69
N ILE A 90 10.57 -2.04 12.84
CA ILE A 90 9.34 -1.35 13.25
C ILE A 90 8.22 -1.80 12.30
N ARG A 91 7.04 -2.10 12.84
CA ARG A 91 5.86 -2.39 12.02
C ARG A 91 5.51 -1.20 11.13
N HIS A 92 5.26 -1.45 9.87
CA HIS A 92 4.88 -0.39 8.92
C HIS A 92 3.62 0.37 9.37
N THR A 93 2.67 -0.31 9.99
CA THR A 93 1.46 0.30 10.55
C THR A 93 1.74 1.26 11.71
N ASP A 94 2.74 0.99 12.56
CA ASP A 94 3.13 1.90 13.64
C ASP A 94 3.76 3.19 13.09
N LEU A 95 4.53 3.10 12.01
CA LEU A 95 5.05 4.29 11.31
C LEU A 95 3.93 5.14 10.70
N LEU A 96 2.90 4.50 10.12
CA LEU A 96 1.73 5.21 9.60
C LEU A 96 0.95 5.91 10.71
N ILE A 97 0.77 5.25 11.86
CA ILE A 97 0.10 5.84 13.03
C ILE A 97 0.88 7.05 13.51
N LYS A 98 2.20 6.94 13.66
CA LYS A 98 3.09 8.04 14.04
C LYS A 98 2.93 9.26 13.12
N PHE A 99 2.89 9.05 11.81
CA PHE A 99 2.60 10.13 10.85
C PHE A 99 1.20 10.73 11.06
N GLY A 100 0.19 9.91 11.28
CA GLY A 100 -1.18 10.37 11.54
C GLY A 100 -1.26 11.24 12.82
N GLU A 101 -0.58 10.83 13.89
CA GLU A 101 -0.50 11.60 15.15
C GLU A 101 0.19 12.95 14.96
N ALA A 102 1.27 13.01 14.15
CA ALA A 102 1.91 14.25 13.75
C ALA A 102 0.99 15.17 12.92
N CYS A 103 -0.01 14.60 12.25
CA CYS A 103 -1.05 15.33 11.54
C CYS A 103 -2.21 15.79 12.42
N GLY A 104 -2.26 15.38 13.71
CA GLY A 104 -3.26 15.82 14.69
C GLY A 104 -4.45 14.88 14.86
N THR A 105 -4.36 13.63 14.40
CA THR A 105 -5.29 12.56 14.79
C THR A 105 -4.70 11.72 15.94
N THR A 106 -5.33 10.64 16.34
CA THR A 106 -4.84 9.75 17.41
C THR A 106 -4.87 8.29 16.95
N ARG A 107 -4.06 7.44 17.59
CA ARG A 107 -4.05 5.99 17.35
C ARG A 107 -5.47 5.41 17.42
N GLU A 108 -6.24 5.75 18.46
CA GLU A 108 -7.60 5.21 18.63
C GLU A 108 -8.51 5.58 17.46
N ARG A 109 -8.36 6.79 16.91
CA ARG A 109 -9.15 7.23 15.76
C ARG A 109 -8.70 6.54 14.47
N ILE A 110 -7.39 6.32 14.31
CA ILE A 110 -6.81 5.64 13.15
C ILE A 110 -7.28 4.18 13.13
N GLU A 111 -7.23 3.51 14.27
CA GLU A 111 -7.58 2.09 14.42
C GLU A 111 -9.11 1.84 14.45
N ASP A 112 -9.93 2.87 14.70
CA ASP A 112 -11.39 2.72 14.77
C ASP A 112 -12.01 2.52 13.37
N PRO A 113 -12.57 1.34 13.06
CA PRO A 113 -13.19 1.06 11.76
C PRO A 113 -14.43 1.92 11.47
N ALA A 114 -15.01 2.61 12.48
CA ALA A 114 -16.10 3.56 12.27
C ALA A 114 -15.64 4.80 11.48
N ASN A 115 -14.36 5.14 11.51
CA ASN A 115 -13.79 6.26 10.77
C ASN A 115 -13.49 5.92 9.29
N MET A 116 -13.57 4.64 8.93
CA MET A 116 -13.35 4.19 7.55
C MET A 116 -14.47 4.67 6.63
N ASN A 117 -14.11 5.36 5.55
CA ASN A 117 -15.09 5.77 4.54
C ASN A 117 -15.55 4.57 3.68
N ALA A 118 -16.63 4.77 2.91
CA ALA A 118 -17.22 3.69 2.10
C ALA A 118 -16.28 3.16 1.00
N ILE A 119 -15.40 4.01 0.45
CA ILE A 119 -14.45 3.62 -0.61
C ILE A 119 -13.36 2.74 -0.01
N THR A 120 -12.78 3.14 1.11
CA THR A 120 -11.76 2.34 1.83
C THR A 120 -12.34 0.99 2.27
N ARG A 121 -13.57 0.99 2.79
CA ARG A 121 -14.29 -0.25 3.17
C ARG A 121 -14.49 -1.18 1.96
N GLY A 122 -14.84 -0.61 0.80
CA GLY A 122 -14.96 -1.37 -0.44
C GLY A 122 -13.61 -1.94 -0.92
N LEU A 123 -12.54 -1.14 -0.83
CA LEU A 123 -11.18 -1.58 -1.18
C LEU A 123 -10.72 -2.72 -0.27
N GLN A 124 -10.85 -2.58 1.05
CA GLN A 124 -10.49 -3.61 2.02
C GLN A 124 -11.26 -4.92 1.74
N ALA A 125 -12.57 -4.82 1.54
CA ALA A 125 -13.39 -5.99 1.22
C ALA A 125 -12.96 -6.67 -0.09
N TRP A 126 -12.59 -5.88 -1.09
CA TRP A 126 -12.06 -6.38 -2.37
C TRP A 126 -10.71 -7.08 -2.17
N CYS A 127 -9.78 -6.50 -1.40
CA CYS A 127 -8.48 -7.12 -1.11
C CYS A 127 -8.65 -8.49 -0.41
N TYR A 128 -9.53 -8.58 0.58
CA TYR A 128 -9.86 -9.87 1.21
C TYR A 128 -10.47 -10.86 0.20
N ALA A 129 -11.43 -10.41 -0.61
CA ALA A 129 -12.08 -11.29 -1.58
C ALA A 129 -11.08 -11.84 -2.61
N VAL A 130 -10.20 -10.98 -3.13
CA VAL A 130 -9.19 -11.37 -4.12
C VAL A 130 -8.16 -12.32 -3.49
N SER A 131 -7.60 -11.98 -2.32
CA SER A 131 -6.59 -12.81 -1.66
C SER A 131 -7.12 -14.19 -1.25
N GLN A 132 -8.39 -14.30 -0.88
CA GLN A 132 -9.00 -15.55 -0.41
C GLN A 132 -9.53 -16.44 -1.52
N ARG A 133 -10.00 -15.87 -2.63
CA ARG A 133 -10.82 -16.59 -3.61
C ARG A 133 -10.18 -16.75 -4.96
N GLU A 134 -9.24 -15.88 -5.33
CA GLU A 134 -8.59 -15.94 -6.62
C GLU A 134 -7.37 -16.88 -6.59
N HIS A 135 -6.97 -17.35 -7.76
CA HIS A 135 -5.72 -18.11 -7.89
C HIS A 135 -4.54 -17.25 -7.39
N PHE A 136 -3.60 -17.84 -6.68
CA PHE A 136 -2.51 -17.09 -6.03
C PHE A 136 -1.77 -16.14 -6.97
N VAL A 137 -1.55 -16.51 -8.24
CA VAL A 137 -0.93 -15.63 -9.25
C VAL A 137 -1.77 -14.40 -9.54
N VAL A 138 -3.10 -14.55 -9.60
CA VAL A 138 -4.03 -13.43 -9.82
C VAL A 138 -4.04 -12.52 -8.60
N ALA A 139 -4.10 -13.09 -7.41
CA ALA A 139 -4.07 -12.33 -6.17
C ALA A 139 -2.76 -11.55 -6.00
N THR A 140 -1.61 -12.18 -6.27
CA THR A 140 -0.30 -11.52 -6.26
C THR A 140 -0.24 -10.40 -7.30
N ALA A 141 -0.70 -10.64 -8.53
CA ALA A 141 -0.72 -9.62 -9.57
C ALA A 141 -1.62 -8.42 -9.19
N ALA A 142 -2.75 -8.66 -8.54
CA ALA A 142 -3.66 -7.61 -8.13
C ALA A 142 -3.13 -6.79 -6.95
N LEU A 143 -2.66 -7.44 -5.90
CA LEU A 143 -2.29 -6.78 -4.64
C LEU A 143 -0.84 -6.29 -4.66
N VAL A 144 0.11 -7.12 -5.04
CA VAL A 144 1.53 -6.74 -5.03
C VAL A 144 1.88 -5.91 -6.28
N VAL A 145 1.56 -6.38 -7.49
CA VAL A 145 1.90 -5.63 -8.71
C VAL A 145 0.95 -4.47 -8.94
N GLY A 146 -0.35 -4.67 -8.79
CA GLY A 146 -1.36 -3.64 -9.08
C GLY A 146 -1.39 -2.49 -8.07
N LEU A 147 -1.18 -2.78 -6.79
CA LEU A 147 -1.26 -1.79 -5.72
C LEU A 147 0.15 -1.38 -5.24
N GLU A 148 0.94 -2.31 -4.73
CA GLU A 148 2.21 -1.98 -4.06
C GLU A 148 3.29 -1.44 -5.01
N SER A 149 3.39 -1.96 -6.23
CA SER A 149 4.41 -1.46 -7.17
C SER A 149 4.28 0.03 -7.53
N GLN A 150 3.13 0.65 -7.25
CA GLN A 150 2.92 2.08 -7.48
C GLN A 150 3.51 2.96 -6.35
N VAL A 151 3.67 2.40 -5.15
CA VAL A 151 3.98 3.12 -3.92
C VAL A 151 5.27 3.95 -4.03
N PRO A 152 6.43 3.40 -4.47
CA PRO A 152 7.65 4.19 -4.57
C PRO A 152 7.49 5.43 -5.46
N SER A 153 6.81 5.29 -6.61
CA SER A 153 6.60 6.40 -7.55
C SER A 153 5.64 7.48 -7.04
N ILE A 154 4.75 7.13 -6.10
CA ILE A 154 3.83 8.05 -5.45
C ILE A 154 4.57 8.78 -4.33
N TYR A 155 5.18 8.04 -3.42
CA TYR A 155 5.78 8.58 -2.20
C TYR A 155 7.00 9.44 -2.46
N THR A 156 7.82 9.13 -3.48
CA THR A 156 8.92 10.01 -3.93
C THR A 156 8.45 11.45 -4.22
N LYS A 157 7.22 11.62 -4.72
CA LYS A 157 6.67 12.96 -4.99
C LYS A 157 5.99 13.57 -3.77
N GLN A 158 5.42 12.76 -2.91
CA GLN A 158 4.66 13.21 -1.74
C GLN A 158 5.57 13.57 -0.57
N ILE A 159 6.73 12.94 -0.43
CA ILE A 159 7.65 13.20 0.67
C ILE A 159 8.28 14.59 0.61
N VAL A 160 8.50 15.12 -0.60
CA VAL A 160 9.10 16.44 -0.79
C VAL A 160 8.26 17.56 -0.13
N PRO A 161 6.97 17.72 -0.44
CA PRO A 161 6.18 18.75 0.24
C PRO A 161 5.98 18.47 1.74
N LEU A 162 6.03 17.22 2.21
CA LEU A 162 5.99 16.94 3.65
C LEU A 162 7.17 17.61 4.35
N ARG A 163 8.36 17.55 3.78
CA ARG A 163 9.58 18.21 4.29
C ARG A 163 9.55 19.72 4.09
N GLU A 164 9.35 20.16 2.87
CA GLU A 164 9.62 21.55 2.45
C GLU A 164 8.45 22.49 2.73
N VAL A 165 7.22 22.03 2.66
CA VAL A 165 6.00 22.85 2.81
C VAL A 165 5.36 22.70 4.18
N TYR A 166 5.24 21.45 4.65
CA TYR A 166 4.50 21.15 5.88
C TYR A 166 5.39 21.06 7.12
N GLY A 167 6.72 20.97 6.93
CA GLY A 167 7.70 21.02 8.01
C GLY A 167 7.70 19.79 8.92
N PHE A 168 7.33 18.63 8.40
CA PHE A 168 7.47 17.37 9.13
C PHE A 168 8.94 17.00 9.28
N THR A 169 9.29 16.43 10.42
CA THR A 169 10.61 15.85 10.70
C THR A 169 10.78 14.51 9.97
N GLU A 170 12.03 14.08 9.76
CA GLU A 170 12.31 12.77 9.14
C GLU A 170 11.68 11.62 9.93
N ASP A 171 11.69 11.70 11.25
CA ASP A 171 11.08 10.73 12.15
C ASP A 171 9.54 10.62 11.97
N GLU A 172 8.87 11.74 11.71
CA GLU A 172 7.42 11.77 11.48
C GLU A 172 7.01 11.23 10.10
N ILE A 173 7.91 11.23 9.12
CA ILE A 173 7.65 10.80 7.74
C ILE A 173 8.38 9.52 7.35
N GLU A 174 8.96 8.81 8.31
CA GLU A 174 9.72 7.57 8.12
C GLU A 174 8.91 6.51 7.35
N PHE A 175 7.59 6.46 7.56
CA PHE A 175 6.68 5.60 6.78
C PHE A 175 6.88 5.74 5.27
N PHE A 176 7.00 6.97 4.77
CA PHE A 176 7.17 7.22 3.32
C PHE A 176 8.57 6.90 2.85
N ASP A 177 9.58 7.23 3.65
CA ASP A 177 10.98 7.01 3.29
C ASP A 177 11.30 5.52 3.17
N LEU A 178 10.79 4.72 4.10
CA LEU A 178 10.90 3.27 4.07
C LEU A 178 10.35 2.69 2.75
N HIS A 179 9.14 3.09 2.35
CA HIS A 179 8.47 2.59 1.14
C HIS A 179 9.00 3.16 -0.19
N ILE A 180 9.93 4.11 -0.15
CA ILE A 180 10.66 4.57 -1.34
C ILE A 180 11.87 3.70 -1.61
N THR A 181 12.49 3.17 -0.56
CA THR A 181 13.78 2.46 -0.58
C THR A 181 13.66 0.94 -0.58
N SER A 182 12.47 0.41 -0.29
CA SER A 182 12.16 -1.03 -0.24
C SER A 182 12.02 -1.68 -1.60
#